data_cca2ae2bbe409e1dbccefc32865cd5a4
#
_entry.id   cca2ae2bbe409e1dbccefc32865cd5a4
#
_cell.length_a   1.000
_cell.length_b   1.000
_cell.length_c   1.000
_cell.angle_alpha   90.00
_cell.angle_beta   90.00
_cell.angle_gamma   90.00
#
_symmetry.space_group_name_H-M   'P 1'
#
loop_
_entity.id
_entity.type
_entity.pdbx_description
1 polymer ?
#
loop_
_entity_poly.entity_id
_entity_poly.type
_entity_poly.pdbx_seq_one_letter_code
_entity_poly.pdbx_strand_id
1 'polypeptide(L)'
;LKRKLTSKKASRWLIVGIILILCGIVATVWSVNNSKKKTPHHKLKPQPALIDNTSTRPASYTTKEFKNLLSQNYPDIYKNLNFKQKPTFYVIPGLIQSAAIKYTPPGQGQPGIAYDMDPQGLAIIDHKYLIISAYSKSKTFDSVLWVLDFKTGRFVKTIALNNIDHVGGITYDEDHKRLWVATINQEQRAQVQSVPLKEIEKYNFKKQKKPIKFEHGTNLSAPLRTSYMTYHKNKLYIGYFDKVQGGQLFAYKLNKKGLFKKDKMQDGLALPSENWSTYSQIQGISFDKNDILLSTSYGDLNSQLLIFKNKLNKPNYNLDLSEADKTIILPPYMEQIIGKDGEIYMLFESATALYRQNPNLLHMDRVIKLKVKFKGLENSKE
;
A
#
# COMPACT_ATOMS: atom_id res chain seq x y z
N LEU A 1 18.26 -49.85 -58.11
CA LEU A 1 18.15 -48.43 -58.61
C LEU A 1 16.81 -47.76 -58.34
N LYS A 2 15.91 -48.34 -57.50
CA LYS A 2 14.56 -47.77 -57.20
C LYS A 2 14.37 -47.18 -55.82
N ARG A 3 15.41 -47.01 -54.98
CA ARG A 3 15.29 -46.51 -53.56
C ARG A 3 15.77 -45.08 -53.35
N LYS A 4 16.27 -44.34 -54.30
CA LYS A 4 16.78 -42.97 -54.13
C LYS A 4 15.86 -41.83 -54.58
N LEU A 5 14.68 -42.12 -55.17
CA LEU A 5 13.77 -41.06 -55.65
C LEU A 5 12.64 -40.68 -54.68
N THR A 6 12.41 -41.48 -53.66
CA THR A 6 11.33 -41.17 -52.67
C THR A 6 11.76 -40.21 -51.54
N SER A 7 13.05 -40.08 -51.29
CA SER A 7 13.55 -39.22 -50.19
C SER A 7 13.52 -37.71 -50.49
N LYS A 8 13.73 -37.33 -51.76
CA LYS A 8 13.71 -35.91 -52.17
C LYS A 8 12.31 -35.27 -52.22
N LYS A 9 11.27 -36.06 -52.47
CA LYS A 9 9.90 -35.55 -52.44
C LYS A 9 9.38 -35.37 -51.03
N ALA A 10 9.69 -36.30 -50.10
CA ALA A 10 9.31 -36.18 -48.68
C ALA A 10 9.99 -34.99 -48.00
N SER A 11 11.25 -34.72 -48.30
CA SER A 11 11.98 -33.56 -47.77
C SER A 11 11.43 -32.21 -48.23
N ARG A 12 10.95 -32.13 -49.50
CA ARG A 12 10.32 -30.90 -50.03
C ARG A 12 8.97 -30.59 -49.36
N TRP A 13 8.15 -31.59 -49.10
CA TRP A 13 6.88 -31.42 -48.40
C TRP A 13 7.06 -31.07 -46.94
N LEU A 14 8.12 -31.57 -46.30
CA LEU A 14 8.45 -31.19 -44.88
C LEU A 14 8.88 -29.71 -44.79
N ILE A 15 9.68 -29.23 -45.75
CA ILE A 15 10.11 -27.81 -45.81
C ILE A 15 8.92 -26.89 -46.10
N VAL A 16 8.01 -27.24 -46.97
CA VAL A 16 6.80 -26.45 -47.25
C VAL A 16 5.88 -26.44 -46.02
N GLY A 17 5.74 -27.55 -45.29
CA GLY A 17 4.97 -27.61 -44.04
C GLY A 17 5.55 -26.69 -42.94
N ILE A 18 6.86 -26.67 -42.78
CA ILE A 18 7.54 -25.80 -41.79
C ILE A 18 7.39 -24.32 -42.18
N ILE A 19 7.48 -23.96 -43.44
CA ILE A 19 7.29 -22.59 -43.92
C ILE A 19 5.84 -22.13 -43.67
N LEU A 20 4.83 -22.97 -43.91
CA LEU A 20 3.43 -22.64 -43.64
C LEU A 20 3.13 -22.48 -42.14
N ILE A 21 3.76 -23.28 -41.27
CA ILE A 21 3.63 -23.15 -39.82
C ILE A 21 4.31 -21.84 -39.34
N LEU A 22 5.49 -21.51 -39.86
CA LEU A 22 6.17 -20.26 -39.53
C LEU A 22 5.40 -19.02 -40.02
N CYS A 23 4.80 -19.08 -41.23
CA CYS A 23 3.93 -18.01 -41.72
C CYS A 23 2.66 -17.87 -40.87
N GLY A 24 2.07 -18.98 -40.38
CA GLY A 24 0.94 -18.98 -39.48
C GLY A 24 1.25 -18.36 -38.12
N ILE A 25 2.43 -18.66 -37.56
CA ILE A 25 2.90 -18.08 -36.29
C ILE A 25 3.17 -16.58 -36.46
N VAL A 26 3.80 -16.16 -37.57
CA VAL A 26 4.04 -14.73 -37.85
C VAL A 26 2.72 -13.98 -38.04
N ALA A 27 1.74 -14.55 -38.73
CA ALA A 27 0.43 -13.94 -38.94
C ALA A 27 -0.36 -13.83 -37.62
N THR A 28 -0.29 -14.82 -36.71
CA THR A 28 -0.93 -14.77 -35.41
C THR A 28 -0.25 -13.76 -34.51
N VAL A 29 1.07 -13.69 -34.47
CA VAL A 29 1.82 -12.67 -33.70
C VAL A 29 1.55 -11.26 -34.23
N TRP A 30 1.41 -11.10 -35.57
CA TRP A 30 1.08 -9.81 -36.18
C TRP A 30 -0.37 -9.38 -35.86
N SER A 31 -1.33 -10.32 -35.89
CA SER A 31 -2.73 -10.05 -35.54
C SER A 31 -2.92 -9.73 -34.09
N VAL A 32 -2.20 -10.40 -33.17
CA VAL A 32 -2.21 -10.11 -31.72
C VAL A 32 -1.56 -8.76 -31.42
N ASN A 33 -0.52 -8.36 -32.17
CA ASN A 33 0.09 -7.03 -32.00
C ASN A 33 -0.76 -5.89 -32.58
N ASN A 34 -1.57 -6.14 -33.62
CA ASN A 34 -2.44 -5.12 -34.22
C ASN A 34 -3.81 -4.99 -33.52
N SER A 35 -4.22 -5.95 -32.70
CA SER A 35 -5.46 -5.88 -31.93
C SER A 35 -5.31 -5.08 -30.62
N LYS A 36 -4.14 -4.50 -30.31
CA LYS A 36 -4.01 -3.51 -29.25
C LYS A 36 -4.82 -2.27 -29.64
N LYS A 37 -6.12 -2.27 -29.33
CA LYS A 37 -6.90 -1.05 -29.29
C LYS A 37 -6.15 -0.08 -28.39
N LYS A 38 -5.59 0.99 -28.97
CA LYS A 38 -5.01 2.11 -28.24
C LYS A 38 -6.11 2.63 -27.32
N THR A 39 -6.01 2.31 -26.03
CA THR A 39 -6.78 3.03 -25.02
C THR A 39 -6.50 4.52 -25.22
N PRO A 40 -7.51 5.37 -25.34
CA PRO A 40 -7.28 6.78 -25.54
C PRO A 40 -6.55 7.31 -24.31
N HIS A 41 -5.25 7.57 -24.45
CA HIS A 41 -4.52 8.34 -23.48
C HIS A 41 -5.10 9.76 -23.50
N HIS A 42 -6.06 10.02 -22.63
CA HIS A 42 -6.49 11.40 -22.35
C HIS A 42 -5.26 12.16 -21.89
N LYS A 43 -4.70 13.00 -22.77
CA LYS A 43 -3.70 13.99 -22.38
C LYS A 43 -4.39 14.94 -21.39
N LEU A 44 -4.26 14.64 -20.10
CA LEU A 44 -4.76 15.51 -19.05
C LEU A 44 -4.06 16.87 -19.18
N LYS A 45 -4.83 17.95 -19.24
CA LYS A 45 -4.29 19.32 -19.32
C LYS A 45 -3.35 19.56 -18.12
N PRO A 46 -2.21 20.21 -18.30
CA PRO A 46 -1.33 20.58 -17.18
C PRO A 46 -2.10 21.39 -16.15
N GLN A 47 -2.07 20.97 -14.90
CA GLN A 47 -2.55 21.81 -13.80
C GLN A 47 -1.42 22.75 -13.33
N PRO A 48 -1.77 23.91 -12.76
CA PRO A 48 -0.77 24.79 -12.15
C PRO A 48 0.06 23.99 -11.13
N ALA A 49 1.37 24.19 -11.15
CA ALA A 49 2.28 23.57 -10.20
C ALA A 49 1.88 23.94 -8.77
N LEU A 50 1.66 22.94 -7.93
CA LEU A 50 1.42 23.15 -6.51
C LEU A 50 2.68 23.69 -5.83
N ILE A 51 2.49 24.25 -4.63
CA ILE A 51 3.57 24.87 -3.86
C ILE A 51 4.77 23.93 -3.66
N ASP A 52 4.56 22.63 -3.58
CA ASP A 52 5.61 21.60 -3.46
C ASP A 52 5.75 20.70 -4.70
N ASN A 53 5.07 21.04 -5.81
CA ASN A 53 5.09 20.31 -7.08
C ASN A 53 4.56 18.87 -7.03
N THR A 54 3.87 18.47 -5.97
CA THR A 54 3.20 17.16 -5.89
C THR A 54 1.89 17.20 -6.66
N SER A 55 1.67 16.23 -7.55
CA SER A 55 0.43 16.11 -8.31
C SER A 55 -0.73 15.71 -7.40
N THR A 56 -1.86 16.38 -7.54
CA THR A 56 -3.11 16.06 -6.84
C THR A 56 -4.20 15.55 -7.78
N ARG A 57 -3.84 15.33 -9.05
CA ARG A 57 -4.76 14.76 -10.03
C ARG A 57 -4.87 13.25 -9.83
N PRO A 58 -6.06 12.68 -10.08
CA PRO A 58 -6.19 11.25 -10.28
C PRO A 58 -5.19 10.77 -11.33
N ALA A 59 -4.55 9.62 -11.08
CA ALA A 59 -3.50 9.14 -11.96
C ALA A 59 -4.05 8.40 -13.19
N SER A 60 -5.24 7.81 -13.09
CA SER A 60 -5.78 6.92 -14.12
C SER A 60 -7.16 7.34 -14.61
N TYR A 61 -8.09 7.70 -13.72
CA TYR A 61 -9.50 7.85 -14.05
C TYR A 61 -10.09 9.16 -13.54
N THR A 62 -11.05 9.72 -14.28
CA THR A 62 -11.98 10.70 -13.72
C THR A 62 -12.81 10.04 -12.62
N THR A 63 -13.45 10.85 -11.75
CA THR A 63 -14.31 10.29 -10.70
C THR A 63 -15.51 9.51 -11.26
N LYS A 64 -16.01 9.88 -12.43
CA LYS A 64 -17.11 9.17 -13.11
C LYS A 64 -16.65 7.81 -13.64
N GLU A 65 -15.54 7.77 -14.35
CA GLU A 65 -14.93 6.53 -14.87
C GLU A 65 -14.57 5.57 -13.75
N PHE A 66 -13.92 6.07 -12.68
CA PHE A 66 -13.58 5.25 -11.51
C PHE A 66 -14.81 4.60 -10.88
N LYS A 67 -15.90 5.37 -10.68
CA LYS A 67 -17.16 4.85 -10.13
C LYS A 67 -17.77 3.77 -11.04
N ASN A 68 -17.79 4.00 -12.35
CA ASN A 68 -18.32 3.04 -13.31
C ASN A 68 -17.50 1.73 -13.28
N LEU A 69 -16.17 1.80 -13.38
CA LEU A 69 -15.30 0.65 -13.34
C LEU A 69 -15.42 -0.12 -12.02
N LEU A 70 -15.44 0.59 -10.89
CA LEU A 70 -15.61 -0.05 -9.59
C LEU A 70 -16.98 -0.72 -9.46
N SER A 71 -18.05 -0.11 -9.98
CA SER A 71 -19.40 -0.71 -9.93
C SER A 71 -19.54 -1.94 -10.83
N GLN A 72 -18.81 -1.98 -11.95
CA GLN A 72 -18.82 -3.10 -12.88
C GLN A 72 -17.98 -4.28 -12.38
N ASN A 73 -16.78 -4.02 -11.85
CA ASN A 73 -15.85 -5.07 -11.48
C ASN A 73 -16.01 -5.52 -10.02
N TYR A 74 -16.47 -4.62 -9.13
CA TYR A 74 -16.64 -4.87 -7.69
C TYR A 74 -17.98 -4.30 -7.20
N PRO A 75 -19.14 -4.81 -7.67
CA PRO A 75 -20.46 -4.24 -7.38
C PRO A 75 -20.78 -4.22 -5.89
N ASP A 76 -20.35 -5.23 -5.13
CA ASP A 76 -20.61 -5.31 -3.69
C ASP A 76 -19.79 -4.28 -2.92
N ILE A 77 -18.56 -4.00 -3.35
CA ILE A 77 -17.76 -2.92 -2.79
C ILE A 77 -18.43 -1.58 -3.10
N TYR A 78 -18.83 -1.37 -4.35
CA TYR A 78 -19.49 -0.12 -4.77
C TYR A 78 -20.76 0.18 -3.99
N LYS A 79 -21.63 -0.82 -3.74
CA LYS A 79 -22.87 -0.68 -2.94
C LYS A 79 -22.61 -0.28 -1.49
N ASN A 80 -21.45 -0.65 -0.95
CA ASN A 80 -21.07 -0.40 0.44
C ASN A 80 -20.23 0.87 0.63
N LEU A 81 -19.94 1.62 -0.46
CA LEU A 81 -19.29 2.93 -0.35
C LEU A 81 -20.21 3.95 0.32
N ASN A 82 -19.61 4.83 1.13
CA ASN A 82 -20.38 5.91 1.78
C ASN A 82 -20.46 7.15 0.88
N PHE A 83 -21.45 7.17 -0.04
CA PHE A 83 -21.68 8.33 -0.92
C PHE A 83 -22.28 9.55 -0.22
N LYS A 84 -22.89 9.38 0.94
CA LYS A 84 -23.53 10.48 1.69
C LYS A 84 -22.51 11.36 2.40
N GLN A 85 -21.40 10.78 2.85
CA GLN A 85 -20.34 11.48 3.56
C GLN A 85 -19.25 11.95 2.61
N LYS A 86 -18.93 13.22 2.63
CA LYS A 86 -17.83 13.80 1.85
C LYS A 86 -16.54 13.90 2.67
N PRO A 87 -15.38 13.71 2.05
CA PRO A 87 -15.19 13.21 0.69
C PRO A 87 -15.54 11.70 0.59
N THR A 88 -16.12 11.29 -0.54
CA THR A 88 -16.37 9.87 -0.80
C THR A 88 -15.07 9.08 -1.02
N PHE A 89 -14.11 9.74 -1.64
CA PHE A 89 -12.79 9.21 -1.98
C PHE A 89 -11.71 10.24 -1.67
N TYR A 90 -10.52 9.77 -1.31
CA TYR A 90 -9.34 10.61 -1.23
C TYR A 90 -8.42 10.26 -2.40
N VAL A 91 -8.23 11.19 -3.33
CA VAL A 91 -7.27 11.00 -4.42
C VAL A 91 -5.89 10.85 -3.81
N ILE A 92 -5.17 9.79 -4.18
CA ILE A 92 -3.79 9.56 -3.74
C ILE A 92 -2.91 10.57 -4.48
N PRO A 93 -2.28 11.53 -3.78
CA PRO A 93 -1.39 12.48 -4.43
C PRO A 93 -0.07 11.82 -4.80
N GLY A 94 0.73 12.49 -5.62
CA GLY A 94 2.10 12.06 -5.90
C GLY A 94 2.28 10.90 -6.86
N LEU A 95 1.20 10.19 -7.25
CA LEU A 95 1.27 9.04 -8.17
C LEU A 95 1.79 9.40 -9.58
N ILE A 96 1.62 10.64 -10.01
CA ILE A 96 2.14 11.12 -11.31
C ILE A 96 3.52 11.72 -11.11
N GLN A 97 3.65 12.59 -10.12
CA GLN A 97 4.89 13.20 -9.67
C GLN A 97 4.74 13.68 -8.24
N SER A 98 5.79 13.57 -7.45
CA SER A 98 5.84 14.01 -6.06
C SER A 98 7.06 14.88 -5.82
N ALA A 99 6.89 15.95 -5.05
CA ALA A 99 8.03 16.61 -4.43
C ALA A 99 8.72 15.60 -3.50
N ALA A 100 10.03 15.54 -3.58
CA ALA A 100 10.86 14.68 -2.76
C ALA A 100 12.28 15.25 -2.66
N ILE A 101 13.10 14.68 -1.80
CA ILE A 101 14.51 15.03 -1.69
C ILE A 101 15.31 13.89 -2.32
N LYS A 102 16.26 14.24 -3.20
CA LYS A 102 17.18 13.24 -3.76
C LYS A 102 17.93 12.55 -2.62
N TYR A 103 17.89 11.25 -2.61
CA TYR A 103 18.64 10.48 -1.63
C TYR A 103 20.14 10.62 -1.90
N THR A 104 20.88 11.11 -0.92
CA THR A 104 22.34 11.22 -0.97
C THR A 104 22.87 10.84 0.40
N PRO A 105 23.49 9.66 0.58
CA PRO A 105 24.14 9.35 1.85
C PRO A 105 25.28 10.32 2.13
N PRO A 106 25.43 10.88 3.34
CA PRO A 106 24.67 10.68 4.57
C PRO A 106 23.50 11.70 4.80
N GLY A 107 22.66 11.97 3.84
CA GLY A 107 21.38 12.60 4.15
C GLY A 107 21.24 14.12 3.93
N GLN A 108 21.90 14.71 2.94
CA GLN A 108 21.71 16.13 2.55
C GLN A 108 21.43 16.29 1.05
N GLY A 109 20.43 15.54 0.56
CA GLY A 109 20.02 15.64 -0.83
C GLY A 109 19.34 16.97 -1.16
N GLN A 110 19.24 17.27 -2.45
CA GLN A 110 18.55 18.44 -2.97
C GLN A 110 17.07 18.13 -3.25
N PRO A 111 16.16 19.08 -3.07
CA PRO A 111 14.79 18.94 -3.53
C PRO A 111 14.72 18.60 -5.02
N GLY A 112 13.79 17.72 -5.37
CA GLY A 112 13.56 17.28 -6.73
C GLY A 112 12.13 16.78 -6.91
N ILE A 113 11.87 16.14 -8.04
CA ILE A 113 10.58 15.56 -8.39
C ILE A 113 10.79 14.09 -8.66
N ALA A 114 10.11 13.24 -7.89
CA ALA A 114 10.04 11.81 -8.10
C ALA A 114 8.80 11.44 -8.94
N TYR A 115 8.95 10.47 -9.84
CA TYR A 115 7.89 9.99 -10.73
C TYR A 115 7.52 8.52 -10.48
N ASP A 116 8.11 7.93 -9.46
CA ASP A 116 8.07 6.49 -9.15
C ASP A 116 7.69 6.19 -7.70
N MET A 117 6.91 7.09 -7.09
CA MET A 117 6.47 6.90 -5.71
C MET A 117 5.40 5.81 -5.60
N ASP A 118 5.63 4.87 -4.68
CA ASP A 118 4.72 3.78 -4.31
C ASP A 118 4.08 4.06 -2.94
N PRO A 119 2.75 4.23 -2.84
CA PRO A 119 2.04 4.42 -1.57
C PRO A 119 1.96 3.11 -0.80
N GLN A 120 2.20 3.13 0.51
CA GLN A 120 2.29 1.94 1.33
C GLN A 120 1.49 2.02 2.63
N GLY A 121 1.68 3.07 3.41
CA GLY A 121 1.06 3.22 4.71
C GLY A 121 -0.04 4.26 4.74
N LEU A 122 -0.97 4.10 5.66
CA LEU A 122 -2.12 4.99 5.86
C LEU A 122 -2.29 5.32 7.35
N ALA A 123 -2.52 6.59 7.69
CA ALA A 123 -2.85 7.01 9.05
C ALA A 123 -3.91 8.12 9.05
N ILE A 124 -4.78 8.13 10.06
CA ILE A 124 -5.74 9.21 10.31
C ILE A 124 -5.36 9.90 11.61
N ILE A 125 -5.18 11.22 11.57
CA ILE A 125 -4.78 12.05 12.71
C ILE A 125 -5.96 12.93 13.13
N ASP A 126 -6.55 12.66 14.29
CA ASP A 126 -7.56 13.50 14.97
C ASP A 126 -8.70 14.01 14.04
N HIS A 127 -9.13 13.24 13.04
CA HIS A 127 -10.06 13.68 11.98
C HIS A 127 -9.65 15.02 11.31
N LYS A 128 -8.38 15.38 11.42
CA LYS A 128 -7.78 16.57 10.82
C LYS A 128 -7.03 16.24 9.55
N TYR A 129 -6.24 15.16 9.60
CA TYR A 129 -5.42 14.74 8.47
C TYR A 129 -5.60 13.27 8.14
N LEU A 130 -5.55 12.95 6.85
CA LEU A 130 -5.28 11.62 6.33
C LEU A 130 -3.86 11.67 5.77
N ILE A 131 -2.99 10.76 6.24
CA ILE A 131 -1.58 10.69 5.84
C ILE A 131 -1.35 9.39 5.09
N ILE A 132 -0.65 9.49 3.97
CA ILE A 132 -0.21 8.37 3.15
C ILE A 132 1.32 8.40 3.12
N SER A 133 1.99 7.32 3.49
CA SER A 133 3.42 7.16 3.26
C SER A 133 3.68 6.57 1.89
N ALA A 134 4.79 6.97 1.28
CA ALA A 134 5.24 6.43 0.00
C ALA A 134 6.76 6.42 -0.09
N TYR A 135 7.31 5.49 -0.87
CA TYR A 135 8.74 5.40 -1.14
C TYR A 135 9.03 5.48 -2.64
N SER A 136 10.23 5.93 -3.01
CA SER A 136 10.69 5.89 -4.40
C SER A 136 11.10 4.47 -4.77
N LYS A 137 10.46 3.88 -5.77
CA LYS A 137 10.72 2.50 -6.22
C LYS A 137 12.17 2.30 -6.66
N SER A 138 12.75 3.29 -7.32
CA SER A 138 14.16 3.32 -7.72
C SER A 138 15.12 3.64 -6.58
N LYS A 139 14.61 4.00 -5.38
CA LYS A 139 15.39 4.47 -4.23
C LYS A 139 16.27 5.69 -4.53
N THR A 140 15.89 6.47 -5.53
CA THR A 140 16.59 7.69 -5.93
C THR A 140 16.22 8.88 -5.05
N PHE A 141 15.06 8.82 -4.41
CA PHE A 141 14.52 9.87 -3.54
C PHE A 141 14.18 9.32 -2.17
N ASP A 142 14.26 10.21 -1.18
CA ASP A 142 13.76 9.93 0.17
C ASP A 142 12.26 9.57 0.13
N SER A 143 11.87 8.67 1.03
CA SER A 143 10.47 8.36 1.28
C SER A 143 9.72 9.58 1.79
N VAL A 144 8.42 9.64 1.57
CA VAL A 144 7.59 10.81 1.86
C VAL A 144 6.33 10.46 2.63
N LEU A 145 5.74 11.48 3.28
CA LEU A 145 4.38 11.47 3.77
C LEU A 145 3.58 12.50 2.98
N TRP A 146 2.48 12.10 2.37
CA TRP A 146 1.50 12.99 1.79
C TRP A 146 0.40 13.26 2.81
N VAL A 147 0.19 14.54 3.10
CA VAL A 147 -0.81 15.01 4.07
C VAL A 147 -2.00 15.55 3.32
N LEU A 148 -3.18 14.99 3.58
CA LEU A 148 -4.46 15.47 3.07
C LEU A 148 -5.30 15.99 4.23
N ASP A 149 -6.11 17.01 3.97
CA ASP A 149 -7.16 17.43 4.88
C ASP A 149 -8.25 16.36 4.94
N PHE A 150 -8.52 15.86 6.12
CA PHE A 150 -9.46 14.74 6.31
C PHE A 150 -10.89 15.06 5.90
N LYS A 151 -11.35 16.29 6.15
CA LYS A 151 -12.74 16.70 5.89
C LYS A 151 -13.02 16.98 4.42
N THR A 152 -12.03 17.48 3.70
CA THR A 152 -12.18 17.92 2.31
C THR A 152 -11.51 16.98 1.30
N GLY A 153 -10.59 16.14 1.74
CA GLY A 153 -9.75 15.32 0.87
C GLY A 153 -8.70 16.12 0.09
N ARG A 154 -8.54 17.41 0.36
CA ARG A 154 -7.57 18.27 -0.34
C ARG A 154 -6.17 17.97 0.14
N PHE A 155 -5.23 17.95 -0.78
CA PHE A 155 -3.82 17.88 -0.47
C PHE A 155 -3.36 19.12 0.29
N VAL A 156 -2.58 18.91 1.35
CA VAL A 156 -2.03 19.96 2.22
C VAL A 156 -0.55 20.18 1.93
N LYS A 157 0.25 19.10 1.98
CA LYS A 157 1.70 19.15 1.80
C LYS A 157 2.33 17.78 1.63
N THR A 158 3.54 17.75 1.10
CA THR A 158 4.48 16.64 1.19
C THR A 158 5.45 16.87 2.36
N ILE A 159 5.78 15.81 3.10
CA ILE A 159 6.82 15.77 4.13
C ILE A 159 7.86 14.76 3.67
N ALA A 160 9.10 15.18 3.47
CA ALA A 160 10.20 14.27 3.16
C ALA A 160 10.69 13.58 4.45
N LEU A 161 10.94 12.30 4.39
CA LEU A 161 11.57 11.51 5.45
C LEU A 161 13.08 11.42 5.16
N ASN A 162 13.88 11.11 6.20
CA ASN A 162 15.33 10.98 6.05
C ASN A 162 15.72 9.51 5.84
N ASN A 163 15.10 8.86 4.87
CA ASN A 163 15.37 7.47 4.53
C ASN A 163 14.78 7.12 3.15
N ILE A 164 15.14 5.95 2.63
CA ILE A 164 14.61 5.33 1.41
C ILE A 164 13.86 4.03 1.72
N ASP A 165 13.39 3.91 2.95
CA ASP A 165 12.71 2.72 3.43
C ASP A 165 11.34 2.57 2.77
N HIS A 166 10.82 1.34 2.82
CA HIS A 166 9.51 1.02 2.27
C HIS A 166 8.36 1.75 2.98
N VAL A 167 8.55 2.13 4.24
CA VAL A 167 7.62 2.87 5.12
C VAL A 167 6.19 2.32 5.10
N GLY A 168 6.04 0.98 4.99
CA GLY A 168 4.76 0.29 4.85
C GLY A 168 3.86 0.42 6.08
N GLY A 169 4.43 0.43 7.29
CA GLY A 169 3.67 0.64 8.52
C GLY A 169 3.77 2.09 9.00
N ILE A 170 2.65 2.82 8.99
CA ILE A 170 2.51 4.08 9.74
C ILE A 170 1.27 4.04 10.61
N THR A 171 1.32 4.65 11.80
CA THR A 171 0.16 4.71 12.69
C THR A 171 0.21 5.92 13.59
N TYR A 172 -0.95 6.47 13.89
CA TYR A 172 -1.06 7.60 14.81
C TYR A 172 -1.32 7.13 16.25
N ASP A 173 -0.45 7.55 17.14
CA ASP A 173 -0.60 7.43 18.58
C ASP A 173 -1.38 8.66 19.08
N GLU A 174 -2.68 8.46 19.25
CA GLU A 174 -3.59 9.55 19.65
C GLU A 174 -3.39 10.00 21.09
N ASP A 175 -2.87 9.12 21.97
CA ASP A 175 -2.63 9.44 23.38
C ASP A 175 -1.41 10.36 23.54
N HIS A 176 -0.39 10.21 22.68
CA HIS A 176 0.87 10.95 22.79
C HIS A 176 1.12 11.91 21.62
N LYS A 177 0.11 12.09 20.73
CA LYS A 177 0.14 13.04 19.62
C LYS A 177 1.38 12.91 18.72
N ARG A 178 1.65 11.68 18.28
CA ARG A 178 2.77 11.37 17.36
C ARG A 178 2.40 10.36 16.29
N LEU A 179 3.04 10.46 15.16
CA LEU A 179 2.99 9.47 14.10
C LEU A 179 4.19 8.53 14.25
N TRP A 180 3.94 7.24 14.35
CA TRP A 180 4.94 6.20 14.25
C TRP A 180 5.13 5.80 12.79
N VAL A 181 6.38 5.56 12.40
CA VAL A 181 6.79 5.18 11.04
C VAL A 181 7.71 3.98 11.14
N ALA A 182 7.38 2.92 10.41
CA ALA A 182 8.24 1.75 10.25
C ALA A 182 9.42 2.09 9.35
N THR A 183 10.63 1.83 9.83
CA THR A 183 11.89 2.09 9.14
C THR A 183 12.86 0.91 9.31
N ILE A 184 14.02 1.01 8.72
CA ILE A 184 15.15 0.12 8.95
C ILE A 184 16.33 0.96 9.44
N ASN A 185 17.12 0.39 10.35
CA ASN A 185 18.35 1.03 10.79
C ASN A 185 19.51 0.74 9.82
N GLN A 186 20.68 1.31 10.11
CA GLN A 186 21.88 1.12 9.27
C GLN A 186 22.34 -0.35 9.18
N GLU A 187 21.99 -1.18 10.16
CA GLU A 187 22.31 -2.61 10.20
C GLU A 187 21.24 -3.46 9.49
N GLN A 188 20.31 -2.84 8.75
CA GLN A 188 19.20 -3.49 8.06
C GLN A 188 18.21 -4.21 9.00
N ARG A 189 18.12 -3.76 10.26
CA ARG A 189 17.17 -4.27 11.25
C ARG A 189 15.90 -3.43 11.30
N ALA A 190 14.83 -4.06 11.67
CA ALA A 190 13.55 -3.40 11.92
C ALA A 190 13.69 -2.30 12.99
N GLN A 191 13.24 -1.12 12.65
CA GLN A 191 13.20 0.04 13.51
C GLN A 191 11.84 0.70 13.39
N VAL A 192 11.38 1.34 14.45
CA VAL A 192 10.27 2.30 14.40
C VAL A 192 10.74 3.65 14.87
N GLN A 193 10.32 4.68 14.17
CA GLN A 193 10.65 6.06 14.50
C GLN A 193 9.37 6.87 14.69
N SER A 194 9.41 7.95 15.44
CA SER A 194 8.24 8.79 15.67
C SER A 194 8.45 10.25 15.30
N VAL A 195 7.40 10.87 14.82
CA VAL A 195 7.33 12.31 14.53
C VAL A 195 6.19 12.91 15.34
N PRO A 196 6.44 13.91 16.21
CA PRO A 196 5.39 14.62 16.92
C PRO A 196 4.44 15.35 15.96
N LEU A 197 3.15 15.36 16.27
CA LEU A 197 2.14 16.06 15.47
C LEU A 197 2.51 17.54 15.23
N LYS A 198 3.01 18.23 16.24
CA LYS A 198 3.46 19.62 16.13
C LYS A 198 4.51 19.84 15.05
N GLU A 199 5.41 18.86 14.83
CA GLU A 199 6.44 18.94 13.79
C GLU A 199 5.86 18.65 12.40
N ILE A 200 4.91 17.70 12.31
CA ILE A 200 4.12 17.47 11.10
C ILE A 200 3.40 18.76 10.70
N GLU A 201 2.76 19.45 11.64
CA GLU A 201 2.01 20.69 11.38
C GLU A 201 2.91 21.85 10.94
N LYS A 202 4.05 22.03 11.57
CA LYS A 202 5.03 23.08 11.25
C LYS A 202 5.76 22.84 9.95
N TYR A 203 5.90 21.58 9.51
CA TYR A 203 6.71 21.26 8.35
C TYR A 203 6.21 21.94 7.09
N ASN A 204 7.14 22.54 6.35
CA ASN A 204 6.88 23.19 5.07
C ASN A 204 8.02 22.83 4.10
N PHE A 205 7.74 21.94 3.15
CA PHE A 205 8.72 21.43 2.21
C PHE A 205 9.44 22.55 1.45
N LYS A 206 8.70 23.54 0.93
CA LYS A 206 9.26 24.64 0.14
C LYS A 206 10.23 25.52 0.93
N LYS A 207 9.94 25.74 2.23
CA LYS A 207 10.80 26.57 3.08
C LYS A 207 12.00 25.79 3.62
N GLN A 208 11.77 24.57 4.10
CA GLN A 208 12.79 23.78 4.79
C GLN A 208 13.75 23.10 3.84
N LYS A 209 13.24 22.56 2.72
CA LYS A 209 14.02 21.83 1.69
C LYS A 209 14.92 20.74 2.29
N LYS A 210 14.49 20.15 3.41
CA LYS A 210 15.20 19.12 4.19
C LYS A 210 14.18 18.13 4.72
N PRO A 211 14.59 16.88 4.97
CA PRO A 211 13.73 15.89 5.63
C PRO A 211 13.27 16.34 7.02
N ILE A 212 12.11 15.84 7.45
CA ILE A 212 11.64 16.02 8.82
C ILE A 212 12.54 15.23 9.78
N LYS A 213 12.74 15.76 10.99
CA LYS A 213 13.51 15.05 12.02
C LYS A 213 12.60 14.13 12.80
N PHE A 214 13.01 12.88 12.94
CA PHE A 214 12.40 11.97 13.90
C PHE A 214 12.81 12.34 15.32
N GLU A 215 11.87 12.24 16.26
CA GLU A 215 12.11 12.55 17.68
C GLU A 215 12.70 11.35 18.42
N HIS A 216 12.17 10.15 18.13
CA HIS A 216 12.59 8.91 18.75
C HIS A 216 12.75 7.82 17.69
N GLY A 217 13.72 6.95 17.89
CA GLY A 217 13.95 5.76 17.12
C GLY A 217 14.22 4.57 18.04
N THR A 218 13.61 3.41 17.77
CA THR A 218 13.80 2.19 18.57
C THR A 218 13.96 1.00 17.64
N ASN A 219 15.05 0.28 17.82
CA ASN A 219 15.32 -0.97 17.13
C ASN A 219 14.50 -2.10 17.78
N LEU A 220 13.97 -3.00 16.95
CA LEU A 220 13.14 -4.11 17.41
C LEU A 220 13.93 -5.42 17.39
N SER A 221 13.66 -6.28 18.37
CA SER A 221 14.19 -7.65 18.37
C SER A 221 13.41 -8.57 17.41
N ALA A 222 12.13 -8.24 17.17
CA ALA A 222 11.23 -8.94 16.27
C ALA A 222 10.14 -7.95 15.75
N PRO A 223 9.60 -8.11 14.54
CA PRO A 223 10.13 -8.95 13.47
C PRO A 223 11.46 -8.42 12.94
N LEU A 224 12.12 -9.17 12.09
CA LEU A 224 13.35 -8.69 11.41
C LEU A 224 13.08 -7.55 10.43
N ARG A 225 11.84 -7.45 9.91
CA ARG A 225 11.34 -6.39 9.02
C ARG A 225 9.97 -5.93 9.49
N THR A 226 9.68 -4.66 9.34
CA THR A 226 8.36 -4.06 9.64
C THR A 226 7.64 -3.77 8.34
N SER A 227 6.56 -4.47 8.05
CA SER A 227 5.76 -4.23 6.84
C SER A 227 4.48 -3.47 7.15
N TYR A 228 3.85 -3.75 8.29
CA TYR A 228 2.63 -3.10 8.71
C TYR A 228 2.63 -2.85 10.23
N MET A 229 1.88 -1.83 10.65
CA MET A 229 1.83 -1.42 12.05
C MET A 229 0.52 -0.73 12.38
N THR A 230 0.05 -0.89 13.62
CA THR A 230 -1.05 -0.09 14.18
C THR A 230 -0.85 0.21 15.66
N TYR A 231 -1.28 1.39 16.09
CA TYR A 231 -1.37 1.74 17.50
C TYR A 231 -2.77 1.41 18.02
N HIS A 232 -2.85 0.75 19.16
CA HIS A 232 -4.10 0.50 19.86
C HIS A 232 -3.88 0.32 21.36
N LYS A 233 -4.59 1.10 22.16
CA LYS A 233 -4.59 0.99 23.65
C LYS A 233 -3.19 0.89 24.26
N ASN A 234 -2.35 1.89 24.00
CA ASN A 234 -0.98 2.00 24.51
C ASN A 234 -0.05 0.84 24.11
N LYS A 235 -0.33 0.21 22.99
CA LYS A 235 0.54 -0.80 22.35
C LYS A 235 0.75 -0.48 20.87
N LEU A 236 1.95 -0.75 20.38
CA LEU A 236 2.21 -0.87 18.95
C LEU A 236 2.11 -2.34 18.55
N TYR A 237 1.27 -2.63 17.60
CA TYR A 237 1.16 -3.93 16.95
C TYR A 237 1.89 -3.86 15.63
N ILE A 238 2.89 -4.72 15.46
CA ILE A 238 3.85 -4.67 14.35
C ILE A 238 3.98 -6.06 13.76
N GLY A 239 3.87 -6.16 12.44
CA GLY A 239 4.07 -7.41 11.73
C GLY A 239 4.88 -7.26 10.46
N TYR A 240 5.10 -8.36 9.78
CA TYR A 240 5.84 -8.40 8.54
C TYR A 240 5.10 -9.21 7.48
N PHE A 241 5.33 -8.84 6.25
CA PHE A 241 4.84 -9.53 5.08
C PHE A 241 5.66 -10.81 4.85
N ASP A 242 4.98 -11.94 4.73
CA ASP A 242 5.55 -13.17 4.19
C ASP A 242 4.72 -13.63 2.99
N LYS A 243 5.39 -13.99 1.92
CA LYS A 243 4.76 -14.33 0.64
C LYS A 243 4.06 -15.69 0.66
N VAL A 244 4.61 -16.65 1.38
CA VAL A 244 4.25 -18.07 1.29
C VAL A 244 3.82 -18.63 2.64
N GLN A 245 4.62 -18.35 3.68
CA GLN A 245 4.35 -18.82 5.03
C GLN A 245 3.48 -17.80 5.78
N GLY A 246 2.82 -18.26 6.83
CA GLY A 246 2.17 -17.34 7.75
C GLY A 246 3.17 -16.40 8.40
N GLY A 247 2.76 -15.15 8.65
CA GLY A 247 3.57 -14.17 9.35
C GLY A 247 3.37 -14.24 10.87
N GLN A 248 3.88 -13.22 11.55
CA GLN A 248 3.66 -13.02 12.98
C GLN A 248 3.33 -11.56 13.26
N LEU A 249 2.44 -11.35 14.21
CA LEU A 249 2.09 -10.06 14.78
C LEU A 249 2.69 -9.97 16.17
N PHE A 250 3.43 -8.91 16.43
CA PHE A 250 4.09 -8.63 17.72
C PHE A 250 3.47 -7.40 18.37
N ALA A 251 3.19 -7.46 19.67
CA ALA A 251 2.74 -6.31 20.43
C ALA A 251 3.84 -5.77 21.35
N TYR A 252 4.01 -4.45 21.30
CA TYR A 252 4.96 -3.71 22.13
C TYR A 252 4.20 -2.76 23.05
N LYS A 253 4.20 -3.02 24.34
CA LYS A 253 3.55 -2.16 25.33
C LYS A 253 4.41 -0.92 25.59
N LEU A 254 3.82 0.25 25.41
CA LEU A 254 4.49 1.53 25.67
C LEU A 254 4.39 1.93 27.16
N ASN A 255 5.26 2.83 27.60
CA ASN A 255 5.19 3.44 28.91
C ASN A 255 4.22 4.65 28.88
N LYS A 256 4.04 5.32 30.03
CA LYS A 256 3.15 6.49 30.17
C LYS A 256 3.53 7.70 29.30
N LYS A 257 4.75 7.73 28.72
CA LYS A 257 5.21 8.77 27.81
C LYS A 257 5.08 8.34 26.33
N GLY A 258 4.44 7.21 26.06
CA GLY A 258 4.33 6.65 24.73
C GLY A 258 5.66 6.17 24.13
N LEU A 259 6.60 5.72 24.96
CA LEU A 259 7.89 5.20 24.52
C LEU A 259 8.02 3.73 24.91
N PHE A 260 8.90 3.01 24.24
CA PHE A 260 9.23 1.63 24.60
C PHE A 260 9.72 1.54 26.05
N LYS A 261 9.31 0.50 26.75
CA LYS A 261 9.67 0.31 28.14
C LYS A 261 11.12 -0.10 28.27
N LYS A 262 11.86 0.54 29.19
CA LYS A 262 13.28 0.23 29.44
C LYS A 262 13.49 -1.18 29.96
N ASP A 263 12.60 -1.69 30.80
CA ASP A 263 12.61 -3.06 31.34
C ASP A 263 12.29 -4.14 30.29
N LYS A 264 11.92 -3.74 29.10
CA LYS A 264 11.68 -4.57 27.90
C LYS A 264 12.70 -4.27 26.80
N MET A 265 13.90 -3.83 27.17
CA MET A 265 15.02 -3.65 26.24
C MET A 265 16.13 -4.66 26.58
N GLN A 266 16.64 -5.30 25.55
CA GLN A 266 17.80 -6.17 25.66
C GLN A 266 18.77 -5.84 24.51
N ASP A 267 20.03 -5.57 24.84
CA ASP A 267 21.09 -5.22 23.87
C ASP A 267 20.68 -4.08 22.92
N GLY A 268 19.96 -3.08 23.45
CA GLY A 268 19.45 -1.96 22.64
C GLY A 268 18.22 -2.26 21.78
N LEU A 269 17.68 -3.47 21.85
CA LEU A 269 16.51 -3.92 21.10
C LEU A 269 15.26 -3.97 21.99
N ALA A 270 14.14 -3.46 21.52
CA ALA A 270 12.87 -3.64 22.21
C ALA A 270 12.37 -5.07 22.06
N LEU A 271 11.94 -5.66 23.16
CA LEU A 271 11.33 -6.99 23.20
C LEU A 271 9.79 -6.87 23.13
N PRO A 272 9.12 -7.69 22.31
CA PRO A 272 7.66 -7.72 22.31
C PRO A 272 7.11 -8.27 23.65
N SER A 273 5.93 -7.81 24.02
CA SER A 273 5.21 -8.33 25.20
C SER A 273 4.36 -9.55 24.84
N GLU A 274 3.90 -9.64 23.62
CA GLU A 274 3.00 -10.69 23.13
C GLU A 274 3.24 -10.91 21.64
N ASN A 275 2.89 -12.10 21.11
CA ASN A 275 2.90 -12.39 19.68
C ASN A 275 1.79 -13.38 19.29
N TRP A 276 1.42 -13.38 18.01
CA TRP A 276 0.42 -14.27 17.41
C TRP A 276 0.86 -14.62 15.98
N SER A 277 0.56 -15.85 15.56
CA SER A 277 0.67 -16.21 14.14
C SER A 277 -0.42 -15.52 13.33
N THR A 278 -0.08 -15.17 12.10
CA THR A 278 -1.02 -14.55 11.15
C THR A 278 -1.05 -15.32 9.84
N TYR A 279 -2.12 -15.13 9.06
CA TYR A 279 -2.16 -15.57 7.67
C TYR A 279 -1.01 -14.93 6.85
N SER A 280 -0.74 -15.49 5.67
CA SER A 280 0.29 -14.97 4.76
C SER A 280 -0.13 -13.67 4.06
N GLN A 281 0.84 -12.98 3.47
CA GLN A 281 0.63 -11.81 2.59
C GLN A 281 -0.07 -10.62 3.25
N ILE A 282 0.05 -10.48 4.57
CA ILE A 282 -0.55 -9.36 5.30
C ILE A 282 0.19 -8.05 4.97
N GLN A 283 -0.57 -7.04 4.56
CA GLN A 283 -0.09 -5.70 4.19
C GLN A 283 -0.51 -4.63 5.21
N GLY A 284 -1.55 -4.88 5.98
CA GLY A 284 -2.05 -3.91 6.96
C GLY A 284 -2.84 -4.53 8.08
N ILE A 285 -2.88 -3.82 9.20
CA ILE A 285 -3.67 -4.17 10.39
C ILE A 285 -4.35 -2.93 10.94
N SER A 286 -5.57 -3.08 11.44
CA SER A 286 -6.26 -2.07 12.22
C SER A 286 -7.17 -2.70 13.26
N PHE A 287 -7.48 -1.94 14.31
CA PHE A 287 -8.52 -2.28 15.28
C PHE A 287 -9.70 -1.32 15.08
N ASP A 288 -10.91 -1.85 15.03
CA ASP A 288 -12.15 -1.06 15.09
C ASP A 288 -13.09 -1.67 16.12
N LYS A 289 -13.38 -0.94 17.19
CA LYS A 289 -14.20 -1.44 18.32
C LYS A 289 -13.65 -2.77 18.88
N ASN A 290 -14.36 -3.88 18.63
CA ASN A 290 -14.02 -5.22 19.09
C ASN A 290 -13.50 -6.11 17.94
N ASP A 291 -13.21 -5.54 16.79
CA ASP A 291 -12.77 -6.27 15.62
C ASP A 291 -11.30 -5.98 15.32
N ILE A 292 -10.62 -6.97 14.77
CA ILE A 292 -9.29 -6.85 14.16
C ILE A 292 -9.49 -6.98 12.66
N LEU A 293 -8.91 -6.06 11.92
CA LEU A 293 -8.96 -5.99 10.47
C LEU A 293 -7.56 -6.28 9.93
N LEU A 294 -7.43 -7.23 9.01
CA LEU A 294 -6.19 -7.49 8.27
C LEU A 294 -6.43 -7.33 6.78
N SER A 295 -5.55 -6.62 6.09
CA SER A 295 -5.48 -6.66 4.62
C SER A 295 -4.47 -7.69 4.17
N THR A 296 -4.84 -8.52 3.19
CA THR A 296 -3.92 -9.45 2.53
C THR A 296 -3.94 -9.20 1.04
N SER A 297 -2.75 -9.13 0.43
CA SER A 297 -2.58 -8.80 -0.99
C SER A 297 -1.25 -9.29 -1.51
N TYR A 298 -1.25 -9.86 -2.73
CA TYR A 298 -0.03 -10.18 -3.43
C TYR A 298 -0.25 -10.21 -4.95
N GLY A 299 0.51 -9.39 -5.66
CA GLY A 299 0.46 -9.30 -7.12
C GLY A 299 -0.91 -8.85 -7.63
N ASP A 300 -1.28 -9.29 -8.82
CA ASP A 300 -2.52 -8.94 -9.54
C ASP A 300 -3.73 -9.79 -9.16
N LEU A 301 -3.60 -10.65 -8.15
CA LEU A 301 -4.73 -11.38 -7.56
C LEU A 301 -5.58 -10.43 -6.70
N ASN A 302 -6.87 -10.74 -6.60
CA ASN A 302 -7.77 -10.00 -5.71
C ASN A 302 -7.23 -9.99 -4.28
N SER A 303 -7.22 -8.82 -3.68
CA SER A 303 -6.91 -8.66 -2.27
C SER A 303 -8.07 -9.13 -1.39
N GLN A 304 -7.80 -9.36 -0.12
CA GLN A 304 -8.82 -9.72 0.85
C GLN A 304 -8.73 -8.84 2.10
N LEU A 305 -9.87 -8.44 2.61
CA LEU A 305 -10.02 -7.90 3.95
C LEU A 305 -10.55 -8.99 4.85
N LEU A 306 -9.74 -9.39 5.83
CA LEU A 306 -10.09 -10.38 6.84
C LEU A 306 -10.55 -9.65 8.10
N ILE A 307 -11.71 -10.03 8.64
CA ILE A 307 -12.28 -9.44 9.85
C ILE A 307 -12.38 -10.51 10.91
N PHE A 308 -11.82 -10.24 12.08
CA PHE A 308 -11.79 -11.14 13.23
C PHE A 308 -12.41 -10.45 14.44
N LYS A 309 -13.14 -11.20 15.27
CA LYS A 309 -13.41 -10.75 16.64
C LYS A 309 -12.10 -10.71 17.42
N ASN A 310 -11.88 -9.64 18.16
CA ASN A 310 -10.67 -9.51 18.97
C ASN A 310 -10.66 -10.51 20.13
N LYS A 311 -9.91 -11.58 19.95
CA LYS A 311 -9.67 -12.65 20.91
C LYS A 311 -8.18 -12.80 21.26
N LEU A 312 -7.36 -11.74 21.06
CA LEU A 312 -5.91 -11.79 21.31
C LEU A 312 -5.53 -12.12 22.75
N ASN A 313 -6.46 -12.00 23.68
CA ASN A 313 -6.28 -12.41 25.09
C ASN A 313 -6.54 -13.89 25.36
N LYS A 314 -7.01 -14.65 24.37
CA LYS A 314 -7.24 -16.08 24.51
C LYS A 314 -5.95 -16.86 24.22
N PRO A 315 -5.63 -17.89 25.02
CA PRO A 315 -4.52 -18.78 24.73
C PRO A 315 -4.65 -19.43 23.34
N ASN A 316 -3.54 -19.60 22.65
CA ASN A 316 -3.44 -20.28 21.34
C ASN A 316 -4.32 -19.67 20.23
N TYR A 317 -4.76 -18.40 20.38
CA TYR A 317 -5.51 -17.72 19.35
C TYR A 317 -4.53 -17.23 18.26
N ASN A 318 -4.88 -17.49 17.00
CA ASN A 318 -4.13 -17.08 15.82
C ASN A 318 -5.03 -16.24 14.90
N LEU A 319 -4.39 -15.48 14.00
CA LEU A 319 -5.09 -14.68 13.01
C LEU A 319 -4.99 -15.36 11.62
N ASP A 320 -5.37 -16.62 11.57
CA ASP A 320 -5.40 -17.43 10.34
C ASP A 320 -6.73 -17.23 9.59
N LEU A 321 -6.72 -17.55 8.29
CA LEU A 321 -7.93 -17.42 7.46
C LEU A 321 -9.13 -18.21 8.02
N SER A 322 -8.90 -19.40 8.60
CA SER A 322 -9.94 -20.24 9.21
C SER A 322 -10.63 -19.61 10.43
N GLU A 323 -9.94 -18.69 11.12
CA GLU A 323 -10.45 -17.97 12.28
C GLU A 323 -11.14 -16.65 11.92
N ALA A 324 -11.08 -16.24 10.64
CA ALA A 324 -11.73 -15.02 10.18
C ALA A 324 -13.26 -15.16 10.23
N ASP A 325 -13.91 -14.26 10.95
CA ASP A 325 -15.38 -14.19 11.01
C ASP A 325 -15.96 -13.74 9.65
N LYS A 326 -15.19 -13.00 8.86
CA LYS A 326 -15.59 -12.52 7.54
C LYS A 326 -14.40 -12.25 6.64
N THR A 327 -14.55 -12.61 5.35
CA THR A 327 -13.60 -12.27 4.28
C THR A 327 -14.33 -11.46 3.21
N ILE A 328 -13.70 -10.38 2.75
CA ILE A 328 -14.23 -9.50 1.71
C ILE A 328 -13.20 -9.40 0.58
N ILE A 329 -13.65 -9.70 -0.64
CA ILE A 329 -12.82 -9.62 -1.84
C ILE A 329 -12.75 -8.18 -2.32
N LEU A 330 -11.55 -7.71 -2.61
CA LEU A 330 -11.21 -6.33 -2.96
C LEU A 330 -10.31 -6.28 -4.20
N PRO A 331 -10.20 -5.11 -4.86
CA PRO A 331 -9.25 -4.94 -5.96
C PRO A 331 -7.82 -5.32 -5.54
N PRO A 332 -6.98 -5.78 -6.48
CA PRO A 332 -5.58 -6.13 -6.25
C PRO A 332 -4.75 -4.98 -5.68
N TYR A 333 -3.62 -5.32 -5.09
CA TYR A 333 -2.62 -4.38 -4.58
C TYR A 333 -3.13 -3.50 -3.43
N MET A 334 -3.96 -4.07 -2.56
CA MET A 334 -4.35 -3.39 -1.32
C MET A 334 -3.18 -3.40 -0.32
N GLU A 335 -2.93 -2.22 0.24
CA GLU A 335 -1.90 -1.97 1.24
C GLU A 335 -2.52 -1.78 2.63
N GLN A 336 -2.11 -0.78 3.37
CA GLN A 336 -2.61 -0.53 4.71
C GLN A 336 -4.08 -0.13 4.72
N ILE A 337 -4.76 -0.53 5.80
CA ILE A 337 -6.15 -0.25 6.10
C ILE A 337 -6.29 0.42 7.47
N ILE A 338 -7.36 1.20 7.65
CA ILE A 338 -7.72 1.78 8.95
C ILE A 338 -9.22 1.63 9.19
N GLY A 339 -9.58 0.99 10.30
CA GLY A 339 -10.94 1.06 10.86
C GLY A 339 -11.07 2.30 11.73
N LYS A 340 -12.03 3.15 11.42
CA LYS A 340 -12.32 4.37 12.21
C LYS A 340 -13.80 4.71 12.11
N ASP A 341 -14.47 4.86 13.26
CA ASP A 341 -15.88 5.30 13.36
C ASP A 341 -16.87 4.46 12.54
N GLY A 342 -16.62 3.17 12.41
CA GLY A 342 -17.47 2.25 11.65
C GLY A 342 -17.27 2.33 10.14
N GLU A 343 -16.20 2.93 9.69
CA GLU A 343 -15.72 2.91 8.30
C GLU A 343 -14.33 2.26 8.22
N ILE A 344 -14.04 1.60 7.11
CA ILE A 344 -12.72 1.05 6.80
C ILE A 344 -12.17 1.83 5.61
N TYR A 345 -11.04 2.50 5.84
CA TYR A 345 -10.29 3.22 4.82
C TYR A 345 -9.23 2.27 4.25
N MET A 346 -9.13 2.18 2.94
CA MET A 346 -8.25 1.24 2.26
C MET A 346 -7.39 1.94 1.24
N LEU A 347 -6.08 1.73 1.35
CA LEU A 347 -5.07 2.22 0.43
C LEU A 347 -4.69 1.11 -0.56
N PHE A 348 -4.33 1.50 -1.78
CA PHE A 348 -3.90 0.61 -2.85
C PHE A 348 -2.69 1.20 -3.57
N GLU A 349 -1.81 0.34 -4.09
CA GLU A 349 -0.68 0.76 -4.93
C GLU A 349 -0.88 0.48 -6.43
N SER A 350 -2.00 -0.14 -6.84
CA SER A 350 -2.24 -0.55 -8.24
C SER A 350 -2.25 0.61 -9.26
N ALA A 351 -2.27 1.87 -8.80
CA ALA A 351 -2.21 3.05 -9.66
C ALA A 351 -0.82 3.70 -9.72
N THR A 352 0.24 3.03 -9.27
CA THR A 352 1.61 3.53 -9.38
C THR A 352 2.13 3.50 -10.82
N ALA A 353 3.24 4.16 -11.10
CA ALA A 353 3.81 4.24 -12.44
C ALA A 353 4.08 2.85 -13.04
N LEU A 354 4.51 1.90 -12.21
CA LEU A 354 4.78 0.52 -12.61
C LEU A 354 3.49 -0.21 -13.01
N TYR A 355 2.49 -0.22 -12.15
CA TYR A 355 1.30 -1.03 -12.33
C TYR A 355 0.31 -0.43 -13.33
N ARG A 356 0.34 0.90 -13.56
CA ARG A 356 -0.44 1.55 -14.63
C ARG A 356 -0.10 1.07 -16.04
N GLN A 357 1.00 0.33 -16.21
CA GLN A 357 1.34 -0.30 -17.49
C GLN A 357 0.45 -1.52 -17.81
N ASN A 358 -0.19 -2.10 -16.81
CA ASN A 358 -1.08 -3.24 -16.99
C ASN A 358 -2.51 -2.76 -17.30
N PRO A 359 -3.01 -2.89 -18.55
CA PRO A 359 -4.34 -2.41 -18.95
C PRO A 359 -5.48 -3.26 -18.37
N ASN A 360 -5.18 -4.47 -17.87
CA ASN A 360 -6.18 -5.39 -17.30
C ASN A 360 -6.40 -5.15 -15.79
N LEU A 361 -5.62 -4.27 -15.20
CA LEU A 361 -5.69 -3.96 -13.78
C LEU A 361 -6.60 -2.75 -13.54
N LEU A 362 -7.49 -2.85 -12.55
CA LEU A 362 -8.19 -1.67 -12.03
C LEU A 362 -7.21 -0.82 -11.21
N HIS A 363 -6.85 0.35 -11.73
CA HIS A 363 -5.91 1.25 -11.08
C HIS A 363 -6.61 2.04 -9.97
N MET A 364 -6.42 1.60 -8.74
CA MET A 364 -7.00 2.24 -7.55
C MET A 364 -6.20 3.48 -7.16
N ASP A 365 -6.45 4.60 -7.80
CA ASP A 365 -5.76 5.88 -7.57
C ASP A 365 -6.40 6.73 -6.44
N ARG A 366 -7.23 6.08 -5.60
CA ARG A 366 -7.94 6.69 -4.47
C ARG A 366 -7.98 5.76 -3.28
N VAL A 367 -7.86 6.33 -2.08
CA VAL A 367 -8.31 5.67 -0.85
C VAL A 367 -9.83 5.62 -0.89
N ILE A 368 -10.40 4.43 -0.73
CA ILE A 368 -11.85 4.22 -0.63
C ILE A 368 -12.26 4.00 0.82
N LYS A 369 -13.55 4.26 1.11
CA LYS A 369 -14.16 4.07 2.43
C LYS A 369 -15.33 3.11 2.33
N LEU A 370 -15.31 2.04 3.11
CA LEU A 370 -16.43 1.11 3.24
C LEU A 370 -17.05 1.18 4.62
N LYS A 371 -18.38 0.98 4.72
CA LYS A 371 -19.04 0.80 5.99
C LYS A 371 -18.75 -0.59 6.54
N VAL A 372 -18.46 -0.71 7.84
CA VAL A 372 -18.18 -2.00 8.50
C VAL A 372 -19.41 -2.93 8.53
N LYS A 373 -20.63 -2.38 8.50
CA LYS A 373 -21.86 -3.17 8.38
C LYS A 373 -22.20 -3.38 6.91
N PHE A 374 -21.68 -4.43 6.32
CA PHE A 374 -21.99 -4.83 4.94
C PHE A 374 -23.39 -5.44 4.89
N LYS A 375 -24.33 -4.79 4.21
CA LYS A 375 -25.58 -5.41 3.82
C LYS A 375 -25.32 -6.36 2.66
N GLY A 376 -25.67 -7.62 2.80
CA GLY A 376 -25.68 -8.60 1.70
C GLY A 376 -24.39 -9.38 1.46
N LEU A 377 -23.40 -9.33 2.36
CA LEU A 377 -22.24 -10.22 2.34
C LEU A 377 -22.32 -11.23 3.49
N GLU A 378 -23.50 -11.76 3.74
CA GLU A 378 -23.69 -12.88 4.66
C GLU A 378 -23.35 -14.17 3.91
N ASN A 379 -22.23 -14.77 4.30
CA ASN A 379 -21.83 -16.16 4.11
C ASN A 379 -21.95 -16.75 2.68
N SER A 380 -20.88 -16.72 1.93
CA SER A 380 -20.51 -17.87 1.11
C SER A 380 -19.46 -18.67 1.88
N LYS A 381 -19.89 -19.44 2.87
CA LYS A 381 -19.20 -20.66 3.27
C LYS A 381 -19.72 -21.73 2.32
N GLU A 382 -19.03 -21.96 1.24
CA GLU A 382 -18.97 -23.20 0.48
C GLU A 382 -17.53 -23.58 0.29
#